data_e5acbfb96174f90bf25f1232c058ba5d
#
_entry.id   e5acbfb96174f90bf25f1232c058ba5d
#
_cell.length_a   1.000
_cell.length_b   1.000
_cell.length_c   1.000
_cell.angle_alpha   90.00
_cell.angle_beta   90.00
_cell.angle_gamma   90.00
#
_symmetry.space_group_name_H-M   'P 1'
#
loop_
_entity.id
_entity.type
_entity.pdbx_description
1 polymer ?
#
loop_
_entity_poly.entity_id
_entity_poly.type
_entity_poly.pdbx_seq_one_letter_code
_entity_poly.pdbx_strand_id
1 'polypeptide(L)'
;MDIGNPSPRRDLAPLCSKITREQVAHVVDALYAKLRMDPELQHFFAHIPDFTAHQAHIADFWWIAMGGHVAGHLPFDMIGRHLPLRLSEDHIARWLELFHATLLENLTPELADQWFQMAQGIGKNLTRILLGAKPS
;
A
#
# COMPACT_ATOMS: atom_id res chain seq x y z
N MET A 1 -30.84 -3.93 22.55
CA MET A 1 -30.45 -4.04 22.39
C MET A 1 -30.03 -3.89 21.82
N ASP A 2 -29.66 -3.71 21.56
CA ASP A 2 -29.02 -3.66 21.07
C ASP A 2 -28.72 -3.63 20.61
N ILE A 3 -29.02 -3.82 20.66
CA ILE A 3 -28.61 -3.89 20.33
C ILE A 3 -28.08 -3.53 19.74
N GLY A 4 -27.75 -3.29 19.55
CA GLY A 4 -27.10 -3.05 19.12
C GLY A 4 -26.39 -2.62 18.52
N ASN A 5 -26.13 -2.23 18.47
CA ASN A 5 -25.31 -1.84 17.98
C ASN A 5 -24.68 -1.41 17.68
N PRO A 6 -24.53 -1.27 17.54
CA PRO A 6 -23.74 -0.88 17.27
C PRO A 6 -22.76 -0.41 16.98
N SER A 7 -22.81 -0.36 17.48
CA SER A 7 -21.94 0.22 17.41
C SER A 7 -21.31 0.52 16.72
N PRO A 8 -20.85 1.12 16.84
CA PRO A 8 -20.13 1.36 15.64
C PRO A 8 -19.40 0.14 15.34
N ARG A 9 -20.17 -0.70 15.03
CA ARG A 9 -19.67 -1.96 14.67
C ARG A 9 -18.80 -1.81 13.48
N ARG A 10 -17.61 -2.24 13.61
CA ARG A 10 -16.70 -2.26 12.52
C ARG A 10 -17.20 -3.20 11.44
N ASP A 11 -17.11 -2.77 10.20
CA ASP A 11 -17.42 -3.63 9.08
C ASP A 11 -16.30 -4.67 8.95
N LEU A 12 -16.62 -5.93 9.18
CA LEU A 12 -15.64 -6.99 9.16
C LEU A 12 -15.45 -7.63 7.80
N ALA A 13 -16.24 -7.21 6.80
CA ALA A 13 -16.06 -7.74 5.44
C ALA A 13 -14.71 -7.33 4.90
N PRO A 14 -14.00 -8.24 4.20
CA PRO A 14 -12.70 -7.87 3.63
C PRO A 14 -12.85 -6.81 2.57
N LEU A 15 -11.84 -5.97 2.44
CA LEU A 15 -11.90 -4.86 1.50
C LEU A 15 -12.08 -5.36 0.06
N CYS A 16 -11.56 -6.55 -0.28
CA CYS A 16 -11.72 -7.10 -1.61
C CYS A 16 -13.17 -7.33 -2.00
N SER A 17 -14.10 -7.34 -1.04
CA SER A 17 -15.51 -7.47 -1.36
C SER A 17 -16.15 -6.13 -1.74
N LYS A 18 -15.42 -5.03 -1.58
CA LYS A 18 -15.92 -3.68 -1.81
C LYS A 18 -15.22 -2.95 -2.94
N ILE A 19 -14.15 -3.50 -3.46
CA ILE A 19 -13.32 -2.88 -4.48
C ILE A 19 -13.01 -3.93 -5.54
N THR A 20 -12.77 -3.50 -6.78
CA THR A 20 -12.46 -4.43 -7.86
C THR A 20 -10.96 -4.53 -8.08
N ARG A 21 -10.52 -5.62 -8.70
CA ARG A 21 -9.11 -5.76 -9.07
C ARG A 21 -8.67 -4.66 -10.02
N GLU A 22 -9.57 -4.23 -10.91
CA GLU A 22 -9.28 -3.13 -11.83
C GLU A 22 -9.02 -1.83 -11.09
N GLN A 23 -9.81 -1.56 -10.04
CA GLN A 23 -9.58 -0.38 -9.23
C GLN A 23 -8.24 -0.44 -8.50
N VAL A 24 -7.89 -1.62 -7.99
CA VAL A 24 -6.59 -1.80 -7.34
C VAL A 24 -5.45 -1.54 -8.32
N ALA A 25 -5.52 -2.12 -9.51
CA ALA A 25 -4.49 -1.92 -10.52
C ALA A 25 -4.40 -0.46 -10.93
N HIS A 26 -5.54 0.21 -11.08
CA HIS A 26 -5.56 1.61 -11.46
C HIS A 26 -4.89 2.50 -10.40
N VAL A 27 -5.17 2.25 -9.13
CA VAL A 27 -4.55 3.01 -8.05
C VAL A 27 -3.04 2.78 -8.04
N VAL A 28 -2.60 1.53 -8.20
CA VAL A 28 -1.17 1.22 -8.25
C VAL A 28 -0.50 1.96 -9.40
N ASP A 29 -1.11 1.93 -10.59
CA ASP A 29 -0.56 2.63 -11.75
C ASP A 29 -0.48 4.14 -11.50
N ALA A 30 -1.53 4.72 -10.93
CA ALA A 30 -1.56 6.16 -10.66
C ALA A 30 -0.52 6.54 -9.61
N LEU A 31 -0.35 5.70 -8.58
CA LEU A 31 0.65 5.93 -7.55
C LEU A 31 2.05 5.90 -8.15
N TYR A 32 2.35 4.90 -8.97
CA TYR A 32 3.68 4.78 -9.57
C TYR A 32 3.99 5.93 -10.51
N ALA A 33 2.97 6.46 -11.20
CA ALA A 33 3.19 7.65 -12.02
C ALA A 33 3.71 8.81 -11.17
N LYS A 34 3.18 8.96 -9.95
CA LYS A 34 3.64 10.00 -9.04
C LYS A 34 5.02 9.67 -8.46
N LEU A 35 5.23 8.44 -8.03
CA LEU A 35 6.49 8.03 -7.39
C LEU A 35 7.67 8.20 -8.34
N ARG A 36 7.49 7.86 -9.60
CA ARG A 36 8.56 7.93 -10.58
C ARG A 36 8.95 9.36 -10.94
N MET A 37 8.09 10.31 -10.62
CA MET A 37 8.36 11.72 -10.89
C MET A 37 8.65 12.52 -9.64
N ASP A 38 8.51 11.91 -8.47
CA ASP A 38 8.74 12.62 -7.22
C ASP A 38 10.24 12.80 -6.99
N PRO A 39 10.70 14.05 -6.79
CA PRO A 39 12.15 14.29 -6.64
C PRO A 39 12.78 13.57 -5.46
N GLU A 40 12.00 13.27 -4.42
CA GLU A 40 12.56 12.64 -3.23
C GLU A 40 12.59 11.13 -3.33
N LEU A 41 11.70 10.53 -4.15
CA LEU A 41 11.55 9.08 -4.19
C LEU A 41 11.94 8.45 -5.51
N GLN A 42 12.02 9.23 -6.60
CA GLN A 42 12.18 8.65 -7.93
C GLN A 42 13.43 7.78 -8.06
N HIS A 43 14.49 8.11 -7.35
CA HIS A 43 15.74 7.35 -7.48
C HIS A 43 15.62 5.92 -6.95
N PHE A 44 14.67 5.66 -6.07
CA PHE A 44 14.48 4.31 -5.56
C PHE A 44 13.92 3.37 -6.63
N PHE A 45 13.35 3.92 -7.70
CA PHE A 45 12.71 3.14 -8.76
C PHE A 45 13.53 3.09 -10.04
N ALA A 46 14.67 3.78 -10.09
CA ALA A 46 15.44 3.91 -11.31
C ALA A 46 15.96 2.59 -11.84
N HIS A 47 16.16 1.60 -10.97
CA HIS A 47 16.73 0.31 -11.35
C HIS A 47 15.71 -0.72 -11.78
N ILE A 48 14.43 -0.39 -11.74
CA ILE A 48 13.39 -1.34 -12.10
C ILE A 48 13.31 -1.45 -13.63
N PRO A 49 13.59 -2.64 -14.18
CA PRO A 49 13.65 -2.76 -15.65
C PRO A 49 12.28 -2.84 -16.31
N ASP A 50 11.28 -3.36 -15.63
CA ASP A 50 9.96 -3.58 -16.21
C ASP A 50 8.90 -3.13 -15.20
N PHE A 51 8.45 -1.88 -15.37
CA PHE A 51 7.45 -1.33 -14.46
C PHE A 51 6.10 -2.02 -14.59
N THR A 52 5.74 -2.46 -15.79
CA THR A 52 4.46 -3.14 -15.98
C THR A 52 4.40 -4.41 -15.13
N ALA A 53 5.44 -5.22 -15.19
CA ALA A 53 5.50 -6.45 -14.40
C ALA A 53 5.58 -6.14 -12.90
N HIS A 54 6.36 -5.13 -12.54
CA HIS A 54 6.51 -4.75 -11.14
C HIS A 54 5.20 -4.27 -10.56
N GLN A 55 4.50 -3.40 -11.28
CA GLN A 55 3.23 -2.85 -10.82
C GLN A 55 2.15 -3.92 -10.74
N ALA A 56 2.15 -4.87 -11.68
CA ALA A 56 1.21 -5.99 -11.61
C ALA A 56 1.43 -6.82 -10.36
N HIS A 57 2.69 -7.05 -10.01
CA HIS A 57 3.02 -7.80 -8.79
C HIS A 57 2.57 -7.04 -7.54
N ILE A 58 2.76 -5.73 -7.51
CA ILE A 58 2.34 -4.89 -6.39
C ILE A 58 0.81 -4.87 -6.28
N ALA A 59 0.11 -4.82 -7.41
CA ALA A 59 -1.34 -4.86 -7.39
C ALA A 59 -1.83 -6.19 -6.82
N ASP A 60 -1.19 -7.30 -7.18
CA ASP A 60 -1.53 -8.60 -6.61
C ASP A 60 -1.28 -8.63 -5.11
N PHE A 61 -0.18 -8.03 -4.66
CA PHE A 61 0.11 -7.93 -3.23
C PHE A 61 -1.04 -7.24 -2.49
N TRP A 62 -1.48 -6.08 -2.99
CA TRP A 62 -2.56 -5.35 -2.34
C TRP A 62 -3.86 -6.12 -2.37
N TRP A 63 -4.17 -6.77 -3.50
CA TRP A 63 -5.39 -7.57 -3.61
C TRP A 63 -5.42 -8.66 -2.54
N ILE A 64 -4.30 -9.34 -2.36
CA ILE A 64 -4.20 -10.40 -1.35
C ILE A 64 -4.28 -9.80 0.06
N ALA A 65 -3.65 -8.66 0.28
CA ALA A 65 -3.71 -7.98 1.58
C ALA A 65 -5.14 -7.59 1.93
N MET A 66 -5.96 -7.33 0.92
CA MET A 66 -7.38 -6.99 1.10
C MET A 66 -8.26 -8.22 1.31
N GLY A 67 -7.71 -9.42 1.28
CA GLY A 67 -8.46 -10.65 1.46
C GLY A 67 -8.74 -11.41 0.19
N GLY A 68 -8.23 -10.95 -0.95
CA GLY A 68 -8.44 -11.62 -2.23
C GLY A 68 -7.49 -12.78 -2.45
N HIS A 69 -7.63 -13.42 -3.59
CA HIS A 69 -6.82 -14.58 -3.94
C HIS A 69 -6.26 -14.42 -5.35
N VAL A 70 -5.01 -14.76 -5.53
CA VAL A 70 -4.36 -14.76 -6.83
C VAL A 70 -3.68 -16.10 -7.02
N ALA A 71 -4.13 -16.87 -8.02
CA ALA A 71 -3.57 -18.17 -8.30
C ALA A 71 -2.11 -18.03 -8.73
N GLY A 72 -1.26 -18.89 -8.17
CA GLY A 72 0.14 -18.90 -8.53
C GLY A 72 0.97 -17.73 -8.00
N HIS A 73 0.38 -16.94 -7.13
CA HIS A 73 1.10 -15.79 -6.57
C HIS A 73 2.24 -16.25 -5.68
N LEU A 74 3.40 -15.62 -5.87
CA LEU A 74 4.56 -15.84 -4.99
C LEU A 74 4.55 -14.79 -3.89
N PRO A 75 4.92 -15.19 -2.66
CA PRO A 75 4.93 -14.22 -1.56
C PRO A 75 5.85 -13.03 -1.88
N PHE A 76 5.40 -11.85 -1.50
CA PHE A 76 6.19 -10.65 -1.66
C PHE A 76 7.08 -10.48 -0.42
N ASP A 77 8.39 -10.41 -0.65
CA ASP A 77 9.34 -10.20 0.43
C ASP A 77 9.46 -8.71 0.72
N MET A 78 8.52 -8.22 1.51
CA MET A 78 8.45 -6.79 1.83
C MET A 78 9.74 -6.29 2.46
N ILE A 79 10.25 -7.03 3.44
CA ILE A 79 11.44 -6.60 4.18
C ILE A 79 12.68 -6.66 3.30
N GLY A 80 12.90 -7.80 2.63
CA GLY A 80 14.08 -7.98 1.80
C GLY A 80 14.14 -7.01 0.63
N ARG A 81 12.97 -6.63 0.11
CA ARG A 81 12.93 -5.69 -1.00
C ARG A 81 13.22 -4.27 -0.57
N HIS A 82 12.85 -3.89 0.66
CA HIS A 82 13.03 -2.52 1.13
C HIS A 82 14.32 -2.28 1.89
N LEU A 83 14.91 -3.31 2.47
CA LEU A 83 16.15 -3.16 3.23
C LEU A 83 17.26 -2.47 2.44
N PRO A 84 17.56 -2.91 1.19
CA PRO A 84 18.65 -2.30 0.44
C PRO A 84 18.40 -0.85 0.06
N LEU A 85 17.16 -0.37 0.11
CA LEU A 85 16.83 0.99 -0.31
C LEU A 85 17.26 2.04 0.72
N ARG A 86 17.49 1.62 1.97
CA ARG A 86 17.90 2.53 3.04
C ARG A 86 16.92 3.69 3.21
N LEU A 87 15.65 3.35 3.29
CA LEU A 87 14.60 4.34 3.45
C LEU A 87 14.71 5.03 4.79
N SER A 88 14.46 6.34 4.81
CA SER A 88 14.31 7.09 6.05
C SER A 88 12.84 7.22 6.42
N GLU A 89 12.58 7.71 7.62
CA GLU A 89 11.20 8.00 8.02
C GLU A 89 10.57 9.02 7.09
N ASP A 90 11.35 10.00 6.63
CA ASP A 90 10.84 11.00 5.71
C ASP A 90 10.43 10.39 4.38
N HIS A 91 11.18 9.41 3.90
CA HIS A 91 10.83 8.71 2.66
C HIS A 91 9.52 7.97 2.82
N ILE A 92 9.33 7.29 3.94
CA ILE A 92 8.10 6.55 4.20
C ILE A 92 6.92 7.50 4.33
N ALA A 93 7.12 8.63 5.02
CA ALA A 93 6.07 9.64 5.16
C ALA A 93 5.69 10.23 3.82
N ARG A 94 6.66 10.47 2.95
CA ARG A 94 6.41 11.00 1.62
C ARG A 94 5.62 9.99 0.78
N TRP A 95 5.99 8.72 0.86
CA TRP A 95 5.27 7.66 0.17
C TRP A 95 3.81 7.62 0.61
N LEU A 96 3.57 7.69 1.92
CA LEU A 96 2.21 7.71 2.44
C LEU A 96 1.43 8.93 1.98
N GLU A 97 2.07 10.08 1.92
CA GLU A 97 1.43 11.31 1.46
C GLU A 97 0.96 11.18 0.01
N LEU A 98 1.83 10.68 -0.85
CA LEU A 98 1.48 10.47 -2.26
C LEU A 98 0.42 9.39 -2.42
N PHE A 99 0.51 8.34 -1.61
CA PHE A 99 -0.46 7.26 -1.63
C PHE A 99 -1.84 7.78 -1.24
N HIS A 100 -1.91 8.56 -0.18
CA HIS A 100 -3.18 9.12 0.30
C HIS A 100 -3.82 9.99 -0.79
N ALA A 101 -3.04 10.88 -1.39
CA ALA A 101 -3.54 11.72 -2.46
C ALA A 101 -4.08 10.89 -3.62
N THR A 102 -3.35 9.84 -3.99
CA THR A 102 -3.76 8.97 -5.10
C THR A 102 -5.08 8.26 -4.77
N LEU A 103 -5.21 7.77 -3.56
CA LEU A 103 -6.44 7.10 -3.15
C LEU A 103 -7.63 8.04 -3.20
N LEU A 104 -7.48 9.25 -2.70
CA LEU A 104 -8.57 10.22 -2.70
C LEU A 104 -8.96 10.66 -4.10
N GLU A 105 -8.03 10.65 -5.04
CA GLU A 105 -8.31 11.00 -6.43
C GLU A 105 -9.06 9.92 -7.19
N ASN A 106 -8.95 8.67 -6.75
CA ASN A 106 -9.41 7.55 -7.57
C ASN A 106 -10.50 6.71 -6.92
N LEU A 107 -10.78 6.89 -5.64
CA LEU A 107 -11.74 6.08 -4.92
C LEU A 107 -12.69 6.95 -4.12
N THR A 108 -13.80 6.35 -3.68
CA THR A 108 -14.67 7.03 -2.74
C THR A 108 -13.92 7.28 -1.43
N PRO A 109 -14.32 8.29 -0.64
CA PRO A 109 -13.63 8.55 0.62
C PRO A 109 -13.57 7.34 1.56
N GLU A 110 -14.62 6.53 1.57
CA GLU A 110 -14.63 5.35 2.43
C GLU A 110 -13.61 4.31 2.02
N LEU A 111 -13.55 4.00 0.72
CA LEU A 111 -12.59 3.04 0.22
C LEU A 111 -11.17 3.57 0.35
N ALA A 112 -10.99 4.84 0.06
CA ALA A 112 -9.68 5.48 0.19
C ALA A 112 -9.19 5.38 1.63
N ASP A 113 -10.05 5.65 2.60
CA ASP A 113 -9.68 5.61 4.01
C ASP A 113 -9.30 4.20 4.44
N GLN A 114 -10.08 3.20 4.04
CA GLN A 114 -9.81 1.83 4.43
C GLN A 114 -8.48 1.33 3.87
N TRP A 115 -8.22 1.61 2.62
CA TRP A 115 -6.95 1.21 2.01
C TRP A 115 -5.78 1.98 2.63
N PHE A 116 -5.98 3.27 2.88
CA PHE A 116 -4.92 4.08 3.47
C PHE A 116 -4.54 3.59 4.86
N GLN A 117 -5.51 3.13 5.66
CA GLN A 117 -5.20 2.56 6.96
C GLN A 117 -4.30 1.34 6.83
N MET A 118 -4.51 0.51 5.80
CA MET A 118 -3.64 -0.62 5.54
C MET A 118 -2.23 -0.15 5.18
N ALA A 119 -2.15 0.87 4.33
CA ALA A 119 -0.85 1.42 3.93
C ALA A 119 -0.11 2.01 5.12
N GLN A 120 -0.83 2.68 6.02
CA GLN A 120 -0.22 3.22 7.24
C GLN A 120 0.32 2.10 8.12
N GLY A 121 -0.39 0.99 8.20
CA GLY A 121 0.08 -0.15 8.97
C GLY A 121 1.36 -0.72 8.41
N ILE A 122 1.45 -0.82 7.10
CA ILE A 122 2.67 -1.30 6.45
C ILE A 122 3.81 -0.30 6.65
N GLY A 123 3.54 1.00 6.50
CA GLY A 123 4.55 2.01 6.73
C GLY A 123 5.09 1.98 8.15
N LYS A 124 4.19 1.79 9.12
CA LYS A 124 4.57 1.68 10.51
C LYS A 124 5.46 0.45 10.75
N ASN A 125 5.10 -0.68 10.15
CA ASN A 125 5.91 -1.89 10.24
C ASN A 125 7.28 -1.70 9.63
N LEU A 126 7.35 -1.09 8.45
CA LEU A 126 8.62 -0.83 7.80
C LEU A 126 9.50 0.08 8.65
N THR A 127 8.91 1.13 9.21
CA THR A 127 9.65 2.03 10.07
C THR A 127 10.21 1.29 11.28
N ARG A 128 9.38 0.46 11.92
CA ARG A 128 9.80 -0.28 13.09
C ARG A 128 10.92 -1.26 12.77
N ILE A 129 10.81 -1.97 11.65
CA ILE A 129 11.76 -3.02 11.33
C ILE A 129 13.05 -2.47 10.72
N LEU A 130 12.91 -1.50 9.81
CA LEU A 130 14.07 -1.00 9.08
C LEU A 130 14.83 0.09 9.84
N LEU A 131 14.13 0.85 10.68
CA LEU A 131 14.71 2.01 11.35
C LEU A 131 14.64 1.91 12.86
N GLY A 132 13.51 1.45 13.37
CA GLY A 132 13.26 1.45 14.80
C GLY A 132 13.93 0.34 15.57
N ALA A 133 14.49 -0.63 14.88
CA ALA A 133 15.15 -1.75 15.54
C ALA A 133 16.52 -1.38 16.08
N LYS A 134 17.03 -0.23 15.66
CA LYS A 134 18.34 0.15 16.13
C LYS A 134 18.31 0.38 17.63
N PRO A 135 19.36 0.03 18.30
CA PRO A 135 19.42 0.25 19.73
C PRO A 135 19.40 1.73 20.02
N SER A 136 18.74 2.06 21.06
CA SER A 136 18.67 3.45 21.46
C SER A 136 19.94 3.86 22.15
#